data_161985a254eac5c77a2c1ca0118e1c7c
#
_entry.id   161985a254eac5c77a2c1ca0118e1c7c
#
_cell.length_a   1.000
_cell.length_b   1.000
_cell.length_c   1.000
_cell.angle_alpha   90.00
_cell.angle_beta   90.00
_cell.angle_gamma   90.00
#
_symmetry.space_group_name_H-M   'P 1'
#
loop_
_entity.id
_entity.type
_entity.pdbx_description
1 polymer ?
#
loop_
_entity_poly.entity_id
_entity_poly.type
_entity_poly.pdbx_seq_one_letter_code
_entity_poly.pdbx_strand_id
1 'polypeptide(L)'
;MKATQNQQSDALALAALDLEISRTSVQIKSLTDPTATASLRQAAMELSGSLIEARNVVDSVELELQRAETDLKLVEDRIAKDNVRLNSTQSSKDAQGIQSELATLATRKSNLEDVE
;
A
#
# COMPACT_ATOMS: atom_id res chain seq x y z
N MET A 1 6.09 -47.91 59.39
CA MET A 1 6.31 -46.49 59.66
C MET A 1 5.26 -45.67 58.92
N LYS A 2 4.50 -44.83 59.60
CA LYS A 2 3.47 -43.98 58.96
C LYS A 2 3.97 -42.55 58.98
N ALA A 3 3.78 -41.81 57.90
CA ALA A 3 4.08 -40.40 57.77
C ALA A 3 3.20 -39.58 58.73
N THR A 4 3.73 -38.51 59.32
CA THR A 4 2.96 -37.56 60.14
C THR A 4 2.02 -36.77 59.25
N GLN A 5 1.00 -36.16 59.85
CA GLN A 5 0.03 -35.35 59.13
C GLN A 5 0.70 -34.15 58.39
N ASN A 6 1.73 -33.55 59.04
CA ASN A 6 2.50 -32.49 58.40
C ASN A 6 3.29 -32.98 57.21
N GLN A 7 3.90 -34.16 57.31
CA GLN A 7 4.63 -34.77 56.21
C GLN A 7 3.71 -35.10 55.01
N GLN A 8 2.49 -35.54 55.31
CA GLN A 8 1.49 -35.79 54.27
C GLN A 8 1.02 -34.49 53.59
N SER A 9 0.83 -33.41 54.38
CA SER A 9 0.47 -32.11 53.86
C SER A 9 1.59 -31.52 52.97
N ASP A 10 2.84 -31.65 53.42
CA ASP A 10 3.99 -31.19 52.63
C ASP A 10 4.17 -31.97 51.33
N ALA A 11 3.91 -33.28 51.36
CA ALA A 11 3.94 -34.10 50.15
C ALA A 11 2.87 -33.69 49.12
N LEU A 12 1.67 -33.34 49.60
CA LEU A 12 0.58 -32.85 48.72
C LEU A 12 0.93 -31.47 48.13
N ALA A 13 1.50 -30.56 48.93
CA ALA A 13 1.95 -29.25 48.46
C ALA A 13 3.07 -29.40 47.43
N LEU A 14 4.03 -30.29 47.64
CA LEU A 14 5.10 -30.59 46.70
C LEU A 14 4.54 -31.15 45.36
N ALA A 15 3.61 -32.08 45.45
CA ALA A 15 2.95 -32.64 44.26
C ALA A 15 2.19 -31.58 43.46
N ALA A 16 1.53 -30.64 44.13
CA ALA A 16 0.85 -29.52 43.48
C ALA A 16 1.83 -28.59 42.74
N LEU A 17 2.96 -28.28 43.35
CA LEU A 17 4.04 -27.48 42.75
C LEU A 17 4.67 -28.20 41.57
N ASP A 18 4.93 -29.49 41.66
CA ASP A 18 5.47 -30.28 40.56
C ASP A 18 4.49 -30.30 39.37
N LEU A 19 3.19 -30.36 39.62
CA LEU A 19 2.17 -30.26 38.56
C LEU A 19 2.16 -28.90 37.90
N GLU A 20 2.27 -27.80 38.67
CA GLU A 20 2.37 -26.46 38.13
C GLU A 20 3.64 -26.26 37.27
N ILE A 21 4.77 -26.76 37.75
CA ILE A 21 6.05 -26.73 37.01
C ILE A 21 5.90 -27.49 35.69
N SER A 22 5.30 -28.66 35.69
CA SER A 22 5.07 -29.47 34.50
C SER A 22 4.15 -28.74 33.49
N ARG A 23 3.05 -28.16 33.95
CA ARG A 23 2.13 -27.36 33.10
C ARG A 23 2.79 -26.16 32.50
N THR A 24 3.54 -25.41 33.30
CA THR A 24 4.29 -24.23 32.85
C THR A 24 5.35 -24.62 31.80
N SER A 25 6.07 -25.71 32.05
CA SER A 25 7.07 -26.26 31.13
C SER A 25 6.46 -26.62 29.76
N VAL A 26 5.30 -27.28 29.76
CA VAL A 26 4.55 -27.60 28.53
C VAL A 26 4.11 -26.32 27.81
N GLN A 27 3.60 -25.33 28.53
CA GLN A 27 3.22 -24.04 27.94
C GLN A 27 4.41 -23.32 27.30
N ILE A 28 5.57 -23.30 27.97
CA ILE A 28 6.80 -22.70 27.44
C ILE A 28 7.23 -23.41 26.15
N LYS A 29 7.21 -24.74 26.12
CA LYS A 29 7.54 -25.52 24.92
C LYS A 29 6.59 -25.23 23.77
N SER A 30 5.30 -25.13 24.05
CA SER A 30 4.28 -24.80 23.04
C SER A 30 4.50 -23.41 22.45
N LEU A 31 4.81 -22.40 23.29
CA LEU A 31 5.03 -21.02 22.85
C LEU A 31 6.36 -20.83 22.12
N THR A 32 7.38 -21.61 22.43
CA THR A 32 8.71 -21.52 21.82
C THR A 32 8.90 -22.48 20.64
N ASP A 33 7.94 -23.31 20.34
CA ASP A 33 7.98 -24.25 19.21
C ASP A 33 8.00 -23.46 17.90
N PRO A 34 9.05 -23.57 17.07
CA PRO A 34 9.12 -22.89 15.78
C PRO A 34 7.99 -23.27 14.83
N THR A 35 7.49 -24.52 14.91
CA THR A 35 6.43 -24.99 14.04
C THR A 35 5.08 -24.38 14.37
N ALA A 36 4.81 -24.06 15.64
CA ALA A 36 3.57 -23.41 16.08
C ALA A 36 3.43 -21.99 15.52
N THR A 37 4.55 -21.30 15.25
CA THR A 37 4.57 -19.93 14.72
C THR A 37 4.95 -19.85 13.25
N ALA A 38 5.36 -20.94 12.61
CA ALA A 38 5.83 -20.97 11.23
C ALA A 38 4.77 -20.49 10.24
N SER A 39 3.53 -20.94 10.38
CA SER A 39 2.42 -20.50 9.52
C SER A 39 2.09 -19.02 9.66
N LEU A 40 2.17 -18.48 10.89
CA LEU A 40 1.96 -17.05 11.15
C LEU A 40 3.07 -16.20 10.54
N ARG A 41 4.30 -16.65 10.64
CA ARG A 41 5.45 -15.98 10.02
C ARG A 41 5.34 -15.99 8.49
N GLN A 42 4.95 -17.13 7.92
CA GLN A 42 4.72 -17.24 6.48
C GLN A 42 3.61 -16.27 6.03
N ALA A 43 2.48 -16.26 6.72
CA ALA A 43 1.37 -15.35 6.42
C ALA A 43 1.79 -13.88 6.55
N ALA A 44 2.59 -13.54 7.57
CA ALA A 44 3.12 -12.19 7.76
C ALA A 44 4.06 -11.77 6.61
N MET A 45 4.92 -12.67 6.14
CA MET A 45 5.81 -12.42 4.99
C MET A 45 5.03 -12.23 3.69
N GLU A 46 4.03 -13.06 3.43
CA GLU A 46 3.16 -12.95 2.25
C GLU A 46 2.37 -11.64 2.27
N LEU A 47 1.81 -11.28 3.41
CA LEU A 47 1.07 -10.02 3.57
C LEU A 47 1.99 -8.80 3.42
N SER A 48 3.20 -8.86 3.95
CA SER A 48 4.22 -7.82 3.77
C SER A 48 4.61 -7.65 2.30
N GLY A 49 4.79 -8.77 1.58
CA GLY A 49 5.04 -8.77 0.14
C GLY A 49 3.90 -8.12 -0.64
N SER A 50 2.67 -8.53 -0.38
CA SER A 50 1.48 -7.94 -1.01
C SER A 50 1.33 -6.45 -0.73
N LEU A 51 1.66 -6.01 0.48
CA LEU A 51 1.65 -4.60 0.85
C LEU A 51 2.67 -3.79 0.06
N ILE A 52 3.88 -4.32 -0.11
CA ILE A 52 4.93 -3.67 -0.91
C ILE A 52 4.49 -3.57 -2.37
N GLU A 53 3.94 -4.63 -2.95
CA GLU A 53 3.42 -4.62 -4.32
C GLU A 53 2.30 -3.58 -4.50
N ALA A 54 1.34 -3.54 -3.57
CA ALA A 54 0.26 -2.57 -3.61
C ALA A 54 0.78 -1.12 -3.52
N ARG A 55 1.74 -0.85 -2.65
CA ARG A 55 2.39 0.47 -2.55
C ARG A 55 3.10 0.85 -3.83
N ASN A 56 3.84 -0.07 -4.45
CA ASN A 56 4.51 0.18 -5.72
C ASN A 56 3.52 0.54 -6.83
N VAL A 57 2.35 -0.10 -6.86
CA VAL A 57 1.27 0.23 -7.81
C VAL A 57 0.74 1.64 -7.55
N VAL A 58 0.47 1.99 -6.30
CA VAL A 58 0.01 3.34 -5.92
C VAL A 58 1.03 4.39 -6.32
N ASP A 59 2.31 4.20 -5.99
CA ASP A 59 3.39 5.12 -6.34
C ASP A 59 3.50 5.32 -7.87
N SER A 60 3.32 4.24 -8.63
CA SER A 60 3.33 4.29 -10.10
C SER A 60 2.16 5.10 -10.66
N VAL A 61 0.96 4.88 -10.12
CA VAL A 61 -0.26 5.60 -10.53
C VAL A 61 -0.17 7.08 -10.16
N GLU A 62 0.33 7.40 -8.96
CA GLU A 62 0.55 8.79 -8.53
C GLU A 62 1.53 9.52 -9.46
N LEU A 63 2.60 8.85 -9.89
CA LEU A 63 3.55 9.42 -10.83
C LEU A 63 2.93 9.66 -12.21
N GLU A 64 2.12 8.72 -12.69
CA GLU A 64 1.39 8.88 -13.96
C GLU A 64 0.39 10.02 -13.88
N LEU A 65 -0.35 10.15 -12.80
CA LEU A 65 -1.28 11.25 -12.56
C LEU A 65 -0.54 12.60 -12.57
N GLN A 66 0.56 12.72 -11.85
CA GLN A 66 1.35 13.94 -11.81
C GLN A 66 1.88 14.34 -13.20
N ARG A 67 2.26 13.36 -14.02
CA ARG A 67 2.67 13.63 -15.42
C ARG A 67 1.49 14.10 -16.26
N ALA A 68 0.33 13.45 -16.14
CA ALA A 68 -0.87 13.84 -16.84
C ALA A 68 -1.32 15.27 -16.49
N GLU A 69 -1.32 15.61 -15.18
CA GLU A 69 -1.64 16.97 -14.70
C GLU A 69 -0.66 18.02 -15.27
N THR A 70 0.64 17.70 -15.30
CA THR A 70 1.66 18.59 -15.87
C THR A 70 1.45 18.80 -17.37
N ASP A 71 1.19 17.73 -18.09
CA ASP A 71 0.93 17.77 -19.54
C ASP A 71 -0.38 18.50 -19.85
N LEU A 72 -1.42 18.28 -19.03
CA LEU A 72 -2.68 19.00 -19.15
C LEU A 72 -2.48 20.50 -19.01
N LYS A 73 -1.75 20.94 -18.02
CA LYS A 73 -1.42 22.36 -17.81
C LYS A 73 -0.67 22.95 -19.00
N LEU A 74 0.30 22.24 -19.56
CA LEU A 74 1.02 22.67 -20.74
C LEU A 74 0.10 22.82 -21.98
N VAL A 75 -0.83 21.88 -22.15
CA VAL A 75 -1.82 21.93 -23.24
C VAL A 75 -2.78 23.13 -23.04
N GLU A 76 -3.26 23.34 -21.83
CA GLU A 76 -4.12 24.50 -21.51
C GLU A 76 -3.43 25.84 -21.74
N ASP A 77 -2.17 25.97 -21.33
CA ASP A 77 -1.36 27.17 -21.58
C ASP A 77 -1.17 27.40 -23.09
N ARG A 78 -0.99 26.33 -23.85
CA ARG A 78 -0.87 26.44 -25.31
C ARG A 78 -2.18 26.85 -25.96
N ILE A 79 -3.30 26.25 -25.55
CA ILE A 79 -4.64 26.63 -26.03
C ILE A 79 -4.90 28.11 -25.74
N ALA A 80 -4.59 28.60 -24.55
CA ALA A 80 -4.75 30.00 -24.20
C ALA A 80 -3.92 30.93 -25.10
N LYS A 81 -2.66 30.60 -25.36
CA LYS A 81 -1.79 31.36 -26.25
C LYS A 81 -2.30 31.37 -27.70
N ASP A 82 -2.74 30.24 -28.20
CA ASP A 82 -3.23 30.11 -29.57
C ASP A 82 -4.57 30.83 -29.76
N ASN A 83 -5.44 30.85 -28.75
CA ASN A 83 -6.63 31.69 -28.78
C ASN A 83 -6.31 33.21 -28.86
N VAL A 84 -5.31 33.66 -28.11
CA VAL A 84 -4.84 35.06 -28.20
C VAL A 84 -4.27 35.33 -29.59
N ARG A 85 -3.48 34.43 -30.16
CA ARG A 85 -2.93 34.58 -31.52
C ARG A 85 -4.05 34.58 -32.58
N LEU A 86 -5.04 33.71 -32.43
CA LEU A 86 -6.19 33.66 -33.35
C LEU A 86 -6.95 34.98 -33.37
N ASN A 87 -7.17 35.57 -32.19
CA ASN A 87 -7.86 36.86 -32.06
C ASN A 87 -7.06 38.05 -32.63
N SER A 88 -5.75 37.93 -32.69
CA SER A 88 -4.85 39.01 -33.18
C SER A 88 -4.38 38.84 -34.62
N THR A 89 -4.62 37.67 -35.24
CA THR A 89 -4.16 37.41 -36.61
C THR A 89 -5.05 38.07 -37.66
N GLN A 90 -4.41 38.64 -38.68
CA GLN A 90 -5.12 39.24 -39.83
C GLN A 90 -5.02 38.37 -41.07
N SER A 91 -4.28 37.29 -41.02
CA SER A 91 -4.11 36.31 -42.10
C SER A 91 -5.12 35.19 -42.02
N SER A 92 -5.92 35.00 -43.05
CA SER A 92 -6.88 33.88 -43.14
C SER A 92 -6.19 32.51 -43.10
N LYS A 93 -5.02 32.39 -43.73
CA LYS A 93 -4.21 31.18 -43.75
C LYS A 93 -3.67 30.84 -42.36
N ASP A 94 -3.16 31.85 -41.64
CA ASP A 94 -2.65 31.67 -40.27
C ASP A 94 -3.79 31.34 -39.32
N ALA A 95 -4.97 31.96 -39.47
CA ALA A 95 -6.15 31.64 -38.69
C ALA A 95 -6.59 30.17 -38.86
N GLN A 96 -6.57 29.65 -40.08
CA GLN A 96 -6.91 28.23 -40.35
C GLN A 96 -5.88 27.28 -39.70
N GLY A 97 -4.59 27.62 -39.76
CA GLY A 97 -3.53 26.86 -39.12
C GLY A 97 -3.70 26.80 -37.59
N ILE A 98 -3.99 27.94 -36.97
CA ILE A 98 -4.25 28.02 -35.52
C ILE A 98 -5.51 27.26 -35.12
N GLN A 99 -6.57 27.34 -35.88
CA GLN A 99 -7.81 26.56 -35.63
C GLN A 99 -7.56 25.06 -35.70
N SER A 100 -6.77 24.60 -36.68
CA SER A 100 -6.40 23.20 -36.79
C SER A 100 -5.55 22.75 -35.59
N GLU A 101 -4.61 23.57 -35.13
CA GLU A 101 -3.82 23.31 -33.96
C GLU A 101 -4.69 23.25 -32.69
N LEU A 102 -5.62 24.19 -32.53
CA LEU A 102 -6.56 24.18 -31.39
C LEU A 102 -7.45 22.93 -31.37
N ALA A 103 -7.91 22.45 -32.53
CA ALA A 103 -8.66 21.21 -32.60
C ALA A 103 -7.84 19.99 -32.13
N THR A 104 -6.59 19.92 -32.54
CA THR A 104 -5.64 18.87 -32.09
C THR A 104 -5.37 18.95 -30.58
N LEU A 105 -5.16 20.16 -30.06
CA LEU A 105 -4.95 20.39 -28.62
C LEU A 105 -6.19 20.05 -27.79
N ALA A 106 -7.40 20.35 -28.30
CA ALA A 106 -8.65 19.98 -27.64
C ALA A 106 -8.81 18.46 -27.52
N THR A 107 -8.45 17.70 -28.56
CA THR A 107 -8.43 16.23 -28.53
C THR A 107 -7.41 15.72 -27.52
N ARG A 108 -6.21 16.28 -27.50
CA ARG A 108 -5.17 15.90 -26.53
C ARG A 108 -5.60 16.21 -25.10
N LYS A 109 -6.22 17.35 -24.86
CA LYS A 109 -6.77 17.73 -23.56
C LYS A 109 -7.79 16.71 -23.09
N SER A 110 -8.75 16.35 -23.93
CA SER A 110 -9.77 15.33 -23.60
C SER A 110 -9.15 13.99 -23.26
N ASN A 111 -8.13 13.55 -23.99
CA ASN A 111 -7.43 12.30 -23.71
C ASN A 111 -6.68 12.33 -22.39
N LEU A 112 -6.09 13.47 -21.99
CA LEU A 112 -5.41 13.64 -20.70
C LEU A 112 -6.40 13.70 -19.54
N GLU A 113 -7.55 14.34 -19.71
CA GLU A 113 -8.63 14.36 -18.73
C GLU A 113 -9.22 12.96 -18.48
N ASP A 114 -9.25 12.09 -19.48
CA ASP A 114 -9.70 10.70 -19.35
C ASP A 114 -8.73 9.84 -18.50
N VAL A 115 -7.48 10.28 -18.29
CA VAL A 115 -6.49 9.61 -17.45
C VAL A 115 -6.64 10.00 -15.97
N GLU A 116 -7.15 11.18 -15.66
CA GLU A 116 -7.41 11.65 -14.30
C GLU A 116 -8.61 10.93 -13.67
#